data_785b7c8a6da9941dcf70bee5dc759424
#
_entry.id   785b7c8a6da9941dcf70bee5dc759424
#
_cell.length_a   1.000
_cell.length_b   1.000
_cell.length_c   1.000
_cell.angle_alpha   90.00
_cell.angle_beta   90.00
_cell.angle_gamma   90.00
#
_symmetry.space_group_name_H-M   'P 1'
#
loop_
_entity.id
_entity.type
_entity.pdbx_description
1 polymer ?
#
loop_
_entity_poly.entity_id
_entity_poly.type
_entity_poly.pdbx_seq_one_letter_code
_entity_poly.pdbx_strand_id
1 'polypeptide(L)'
;MSAGDDILVLLAAGSARRMQAVVDDKITALLAGKPVLLHSLQTFLSTALIGRVVITYRDELQLTKIKAVLAAHSLGTTPIDFIPGGESRQDSVLAALQSCEGHLGLVHIHDGARPLVSAEAIHKVRARALETGAAILAGRAADTVKIAKAHSTSVETSPDRGLVWTAETPQVFRTAIVLKAYRKVAELQRKVTDDSSAVEFVGQDVSLVENPSVNLKLTRPADFVLAEAILKTR
;
A
#
# COMPACT_ATOMS: atom_id res chain seq x y z
N MET A 1 23.38 0.24 -0.58
CA MET A 1 22.43 -0.89 -0.58
C MET A 1 22.34 -1.40 -2.00
N SER A 2 22.54 -2.70 -2.22
CA SER A 2 22.43 -3.31 -3.55
C SER A 2 20.98 -3.27 -4.05
N ALA A 3 20.77 -3.32 -5.39
CA ALA A 3 19.46 -3.58 -5.96
C ALA A 3 19.01 -4.98 -5.49
N GLY A 4 17.73 -5.14 -5.13
CA GLY A 4 17.18 -6.41 -4.67
C GLY A 4 17.26 -6.68 -3.15
N ASP A 5 17.56 -5.66 -2.33
CA ASP A 5 17.58 -5.81 -0.87
C ASP A 5 16.33 -5.30 -0.16
N ASP A 6 15.45 -4.56 -0.84
CA ASP A 6 14.24 -3.99 -0.21
C ASP A 6 13.18 -5.08 0.06
N ILE A 7 12.34 -4.85 1.07
CA ILE A 7 11.19 -5.73 1.36
C ILE A 7 9.91 -5.07 0.85
N LEU A 8 9.07 -5.84 0.15
CA LEU A 8 7.70 -5.46 -0.18
C LEU A 8 6.74 -6.07 0.84
N VAL A 9 6.00 -5.24 1.58
CA VAL A 9 4.81 -5.64 2.35
C VAL A 9 3.58 -5.36 1.50
N LEU A 10 2.93 -6.42 1.02
CA LEU A 10 1.74 -6.34 0.18
C LEU A 10 0.50 -6.66 1.00
N LEU A 11 -0.33 -5.64 1.27
CA LEU A 11 -1.49 -5.77 2.14
C LEU A 11 -2.68 -6.37 1.38
N ALA A 12 -3.02 -7.61 1.68
CA ALA A 12 -4.10 -8.35 1.06
C ALA A 12 -5.24 -8.75 2.03
N ALA A 13 -5.07 -8.63 3.34
CA ALA A 13 -6.01 -9.08 4.37
C ALA A 13 -7.36 -8.35 4.43
N GLY A 14 -7.58 -7.31 3.61
CA GLY A 14 -8.79 -6.50 3.67
C GLY A 14 -10.07 -7.25 3.30
N SER A 15 -11.14 -7.09 4.11
CA SER A 15 -12.40 -7.84 4.02
C SER A 15 -13.34 -7.47 2.85
N ALA A 16 -12.98 -6.53 1.98
CA ALA A 16 -13.77 -6.11 0.80
C ALA A 16 -15.29 -5.85 1.05
N ARG A 17 -15.72 -5.53 2.29
CA ARG A 17 -17.14 -5.41 2.70
C ARG A 17 -18.00 -4.60 1.73
N ARG A 18 -17.44 -3.55 1.12
CA ARG A 18 -18.14 -2.68 0.14
C ARG A 18 -18.29 -3.30 -1.25
N MET A 19 -17.72 -4.48 -1.47
CA MET A 19 -17.69 -5.18 -2.76
C MET A 19 -18.31 -6.57 -2.73
N GLN A 20 -18.74 -7.06 -1.55
CA GLN A 20 -19.25 -8.44 -1.35
C GLN A 20 -20.43 -8.83 -2.25
N ALA A 21 -21.17 -7.85 -2.80
CA ALA A 21 -22.23 -8.13 -3.77
C ALA A 21 -21.73 -8.45 -5.19
N VAL A 22 -20.43 -8.25 -5.49
CA VAL A 22 -19.87 -8.37 -6.84
C VAL A 22 -18.72 -9.36 -6.91
N VAL A 23 -17.88 -9.42 -5.88
CA VAL A 23 -16.73 -10.36 -5.84
C VAL A 23 -16.52 -10.88 -4.41
N ASP A 24 -16.26 -12.18 -4.28
CA ASP A 24 -15.96 -12.83 -3.00
C ASP A 24 -14.68 -12.26 -2.36
N ASP A 25 -13.64 -12.08 -3.16
CA ASP A 25 -12.36 -11.52 -2.76
C ASP A 25 -11.77 -10.65 -3.87
N LYS A 26 -11.69 -9.35 -3.62
CA LYS A 26 -11.18 -8.39 -4.62
C LYS A 26 -9.71 -8.58 -4.98
N ILE A 27 -8.91 -9.18 -4.09
CA ILE A 27 -7.47 -9.37 -4.28
C ILE A 27 -7.18 -10.46 -5.32
N THR A 28 -8.01 -11.51 -5.31
CA THR A 28 -7.92 -12.62 -6.28
C THR A 28 -8.88 -12.48 -7.45
N ALA A 29 -9.77 -11.47 -7.45
CA ALA A 29 -10.66 -11.18 -8.56
C ALA A 29 -9.87 -10.81 -9.83
N LEU A 30 -10.43 -11.11 -10.99
CA LEU A 30 -9.79 -10.78 -12.27
C LEU A 30 -10.03 -9.31 -12.63
N LEU A 31 -8.97 -8.65 -13.02
CA LEU A 31 -8.95 -7.32 -13.63
C LEU A 31 -8.20 -7.42 -14.95
N ALA A 32 -8.85 -7.14 -16.05
CA ALA A 32 -8.28 -7.32 -17.39
C ALA A 32 -7.65 -8.72 -17.60
N GLY A 33 -8.34 -9.78 -17.13
CA GLY A 33 -7.89 -11.17 -17.27
C GLY A 33 -6.81 -11.64 -16.29
N LYS A 34 -6.31 -10.77 -15.39
CA LYS A 34 -5.26 -11.08 -14.41
C LYS A 34 -5.75 -10.78 -12.98
N PRO A 35 -5.47 -11.64 -11.98
CA PRO A 35 -5.79 -11.32 -10.58
C PRO A 35 -5.24 -9.98 -10.13
N VAL A 36 -6.05 -9.19 -9.40
CA VAL A 36 -5.70 -7.84 -8.93
C VAL A 36 -4.34 -7.79 -8.24
N LEU A 37 -4.07 -8.73 -7.34
CA LEU A 37 -2.81 -8.84 -6.61
C LEU A 37 -1.59 -8.90 -7.53
N LEU A 38 -1.70 -9.62 -8.65
CA LEU A 38 -0.58 -9.86 -9.56
C LEU A 38 -0.16 -8.62 -10.33
N HIS A 39 -1.05 -7.67 -10.58
CA HIS A 39 -0.68 -6.43 -11.27
C HIS A 39 0.40 -5.69 -10.49
N SER A 40 0.15 -5.38 -9.23
CA SER A 40 1.15 -4.67 -8.41
C SER A 40 2.35 -5.54 -8.09
N LEU A 41 2.15 -6.81 -7.71
CA LEU A 41 3.26 -7.72 -7.39
C LEU A 41 4.27 -7.84 -8.54
N GLN A 42 3.79 -8.08 -9.77
CA GLN A 42 4.65 -8.17 -10.94
C GLN A 42 5.36 -6.84 -11.25
N THR A 43 4.67 -5.70 -11.08
CA THR A 43 5.30 -4.39 -11.24
C THR A 43 6.43 -4.19 -10.24
N PHE A 44 6.23 -4.53 -8.96
CA PHE A 44 7.32 -4.45 -7.97
C PHE A 44 8.48 -5.38 -8.30
N LEU A 45 8.21 -6.63 -8.65
CA LEU A 45 9.27 -7.60 -8.99
C LEU A 45 10.04 -7.18 -10.25
N SER A 46 9.38 -6.56 -11.24
CA SER A 46 10.05 -6.08 -12.46
C SER A 46 11.04 -4.94 -12.21
N THR A 47 10.96 -4.24 -11.07
CA THR A 47 11.92 -3.19 -10.72
C THR A 47 13.29 -3.72 -10.32
N ALA A 48 13.42 -5.01 -10.04
CA ALA A 48 14.62 -5.64 -9.48
C ALA A 48 15.10 -5.01 -8.14
N LEU A 49 14.23 -4.28 -7.44
CA LEU A 49 14.54 -3.67 -6.14
C LEU A 49 14.22 -4.60 -4.97
N ILE A 50 13.26 -5.51 -5.16
CA ILE A 50 12.67 -6.31 -4.08
C ILE A 50 13.42 -7.63 -3.92
N GLY A 51 14.02 -7.83 -2.75
CA GLY A 51 14.68 -9.07 -2.37
C GLY A 51 13.80 -10.05 -1.60
N ARG A 52 12.68 -9.56 -1.03
CA ARG A 52 11.72 -10.37 -0.26
C ARG A 52 10.34 -9.74 -0.34
N VAL A 53 9.30 -10.59 -0.43
CA VAL A 53 7.89 -10.17 -0.38
C VAL A 53 7.23 -10.75 0.86
N VAL A 54 6.45 -9.93 1.56
CA VAL A 54 5.59 -10.34 2.67
C VAL A 54 4.16 -10.02 2.27
N ILE A 55 3.30 -11.03 2.15
CA ILE A 55 1.89 -10.86 1.81
C ILE A 55 1.05 -11.09 3.06
N THR A 56 0.26 -10.09 3.46
CA THR A 56 -0.72 -10.31 4.54
C THR A 56 -1.99 -10.94 3.99
N TYR A 57 -2.58 -11.86 4.74
CA TYR A 57 -3.83 -12.52 4.36
C TYR A 57 -4.83 -12.53 5.51
N ARG A 58 -6.13 -12.62 5.20
CA ARG A 58 -7.22 -12.52 6.17
C ARG A 58 -7.53 -13.85 6.88
N ASP A 59 -7.58 -14.93 6.12
CA ASP A 59 -7.97 -16.28 6.57
C ASP A 59 -7.36 -17.35 5.66
N GLU A 60 -7.42 -18.62 6.09
CA GLU A 60 -6.83 -19.75 5.37
C GLU A 60 -7.45 -19.98 3.98
N LEU A 61 -8.73 -19.65 3.81
CA LEU A 61 -9.39 -19.75 2.50
C LEU A 61 -8.78 -18.72 1.52
N GLN A 62 -8.58 -17.50 1.97
CA GLN A 62 -7.92 -16.47 1.16
C GLN A 62 -6.46 -16.84 0.88
N LEU A 63 -5.73 -17.35 1.86
CA LEU A 63 -4.35 -17.81 1.69
C LEU A 63 -4.25 -18.89 0.62
N THR A 64 -5.15 -19.87 0.64
CA THR A 64 -5.21 -20.93 -0.37
C THR A 64 -5.44 -20.35 -1.77
N LYS A 65 -6.37 -19.40 -1.92
CA LYS A 65 -6.62 -18.70 -3.19
C LYS A 65 -5.40 -17.91 -3.65
N ILE A 66 -4.74 -17.15 -2.75
CA ILE A 66 -3.53 -16.40 -3.08
C ILE A 66 -2.42 -17.35 -3.54
N LYS A 67 -2.14 -18.41 -2.80
CA LYS A 67 -1.11 -19.41 -3.18
C LYS A 67 -1.39 -20.03 -4.54
N ALA A 68 -2.64 -20.39 -4.83
CA ALA A 68 -3.03 -20.92 -6.14
C ALA A 68 -2.79 -19.90 -7.27
N VAL A 69 -3.12 -18.62 -7.06
CA VAL A 69 -2.84 -17.54 -8.00
C VAL A 69 -1.34 -17.41 -8.26
N LEU A 70 -0.53 -17.41 -7.21
CA LEU A 70 0.93 -17.26 -7.35
C LEU A 70 1.56 -18.46 -8.05
N ALA A 71 1.14 -19.68 -7.73
CA ALA A 71 1.65 -20.92 -8.33
C ALA A 71 1.35 -21.03 -9.85
N ALA A 72 0.25 -20.40 -10.31
CA ALA A 72 -0.13 -20.37 -11.73
C ALA A 72 0.68 -19.35 -12.56
N HIS A 73 1.59 -18.56 -11.93
CA HIS A 73 2.32 -17.48 -12.62
C HIS A 73 3.81 -17.54 -12.28
N SER A 74 4.65 -17.26 -13.28
CA SER A 74 6.09 -17.16 -13.07
C SER A 74 6.43 -15.82 -12.40
N LEU A 75 6.91 -15.86 -11.14
CA LEU A 75 7.26 -14.69 -10.33
C LEU A 75 8.78 -14.60 -10.02
N GLY A 76 9.60 -15.40 -10.72
CA GLY A 76 11.02 -15.46 -10.44
C GLY A 76 11.34 -16.25 -9.16
N THR A 77 12.49 -15.94 -8.55
CA THR A 77 13.02 -16.63 -7.36
C THR A 77 12.92 -15.81 -6.08
N THR A 78 12.29 -14.63 -6.11
CA THR A 78 12.15 -13.79 -4.92
C THR A 78 11.32 -14.51 -3.85
N PRO A 79 11.83 -14.67 -2.62
CA PRO A 79 11.09 -15.31 -1.53
C PRO A 79 9.79 -14.57 -1.22
N ILE A 80 8.71 -15.33 -1.01
CA ILE A 80 7.39 -14.80 -0.65
C ILE A 80 6.92 -15.46 0.63
N ASP A 81 6.77 -14.65 1.68
CA ASP A 81 6.24 -15.08 2.96
C ASP A 81 4.79 -14.62 3.13
N PHE A 82 4.03 -15.38 3.92
CA PHE A 82 2.63 -15.11 4.21
C PHE A 82 2.44 -14.88 5.71
N ILE A 83 1.85 -13.74 6.06
CA ILE A 83 1.62 -13.35 7.45
C ILE A 83 0.10 -13.15 7.68
N PRO A 84 -0.49 -13.76 8.70
CA PRO A 84 -1.88 -13.46 9.06
C PRO A 84 -2.06 -11.97 9.33
N GLY A 85 -3.05 -11.35 8.72
CA GLY A 85 -3.44 -9.99 9.04
C GLY A 85 -4.16 -9.91 10.39
N GLY A 86 -4.20 -8.71 10.96
CA GLY A 86 -4.95 -8.44 12.18
C GLY A 86 -6.37 -7.92 11.90
N GLU A 87 -7.05 -7.46 12.97
CA GLU A 87 -8.42 -6.94 12.89
C GLU A 87 -8.52 -5.65 12.07
N SER A 88 -7.47 -4.85 12.05
CA SER A 88 -7.37 -3.61 11.28
C SER A 88 -6.24 -3.65 10.26
N ARG A 89 -6.21 -2.64 9.35
CA ARG A 89 -5.07 -2.41 8.45
C ARG A 89 -3.78 -2.19 9.25
N GLN A 90 -3.87 -1.40 10.32
CA GLN A 90 -2.77 -1.10 11.22
C GLN A 90 -2.17 -2.35 11.85
N ASP A 91 -3.01 -3.27 12.35
CA ASP A 91 -2.55 -4.52 12.96
C ASP A 91 -1.89 -5.44 11.91
N SER A 92 -2.45 -5.49 10.71
CA SER A 92 -1.88 -6.24 9.59
C SER A 92 -0.49 -5.73 9.19
N VAL A 93 -0.31 -4.40 9.17
CA VAL A 93 1.00 -3.79 8.90
C VAL A 93 1.99 -4.10 10.02
N LEU A 94 1.58 -3.96 11.29
CA LEU A 94 2.45 -4.27 12.42
C LEU A 94 2.93 -5.73 12.38
N ALA A 95 2.03 -6.68 12.14
CA ALA A 95 2.37 -8.10 12.03
C ALA A 95 3.40 -8.35 10.90
N ALA A 96 3.19 -7.73 9.74
CA ALA A 96 4.15 -7.83 8.63
C ALA A 96 5.51 -7.20 8.97
N LEU A 97 5.52 -6.02 9.61
CA LEU A 97 6.75 -5.32 9.99
C LEU A 97 7.56 -6.08 11.04
N GLN A 98 6.89 -6.80 11.96
CA GLN A 98 7.57 -7.66 12.93
C GLN A 98 8.36 -8.78 12.23
N SER A 99 7.85 -9.33 11.12
CA SER A 99 8.59 -10.31 10.32
C SER A 99 9.80 -9.72 9.57
N CYS A 100 9.86 -8.39 9.48
CA CYS A 100 10.96 -7.64 8.86
C CYS A 100 12.00 -7.16 9.89
N GLU A 101 11.88 -7.54 11.16
CA GLU A 101 12.81 -7.11 12.20
C GLU A 101 14.24 -7.53 11.88
N GLY A 102 15.20 -6.63 12.13
CA GLY A 102 16.62 -6.85 11.78
C GLY A 102 16.98 -6.50 10.34
N HIS A 103 16.00 -6.26 9.46
CA HIS A 103 16.31 -5.78 8.12
C HIS A 103 16.81 -4.33 8.16
N LEU A 104 17.96 -4.08 7.54
CA LEU A 104 18.63 -2.77 7.56
C LEU A 104 18.21 -1.86 6.38
N GLY A 105 17.47 -2.41 5.42
CA GLY A 105 17.05 -1.74 4.20
C GLY A 105 15.73 -0.96 4.31
N LEU A 106 15.14 -0.77 3.15
CA LEU A 106 13.82 -0.16 3.02
C LEU A 106 12.72 -1.22 3.04
N VAL A 107 11.57 -0.83 3.57
CA VAL A 107 10.32 -1.56 3.41
C VAL A 107 9.34 -0.71 2.61
N HIS A 108 8.74 -1.29 1.58
CA HIS A 108 7.67 -0.73 0.77
C HIS A 108 6.36 -1.31 1.27
N ILE A 109 5.47 -0.49 1.82
CA ILE A 109 4.13 -0.91 2.24
C ILE A 109 3.15 -0.53 1.13
N HIS A 110 2.49 -1.53 0.53
CA HIS A 110 1.60 -1.31 -0.59
C HIS A 110 0.25 -2.01 -0.41
N ASP A 111 -0.81 -1.29 -0.71
CA ASP A 111 -2.16 -1.86 -0.74
C ASP A 111 -2.31 -2.80 -1.94
N GLY A 112 -2.52 -4.10 -1.74
CA GLY A 112 -2.74 -5.07 -2.82
C GLY A 112 -3.96 -4.75 -3.71
N ALA A 113 -4.83 -3.84 -3.28
CA ALA A 113 -5.96 -3.32 -4.04
C ALA A 113 -5.62 -2.08 -4.91
N ARG A 114 -4.33 -1.74 -5.12
CA ARG A 114 -3.87 -0.69 -6.05
C ARG A 114 -3.08 -1.31 -7.22
N PRO A 115 -3.77 -1.89 -8.21
CA PRO A 115 -3.12 -2.65 -9.29
C PRO A 115 -2.36 -1.77 -10.30
N LEU A 116 -2.53 -0.45 -10.24
CA LEU A 116 -2.07 0.48 -11.28
C LEU A 116 -0.76 1.21 -10.93
N VAL A 117 -0.07 0.83 -9.85
CA VAL A 117 1.23 1.41 -9.51
C VAL A 117 2.23 1.20 -10.66
N SER A 118 3.01 2.23 -11.00
CA SER A 118 4.02 2.14 -12.05
C SER A 118 5.42 1.89 -11.47
N ALA A 119 6.28 1.24 -12.25
CA ALA A 119 7.70 1.04 -11.88
C ALA A 119 8.40 2.39 -11.64
N GLU A 120 8.10 3.41 -12.45
CA GLU A 120 8.65 4.75 -12.29
C GLU A 120 8.28 5.35 -10.92
N ALA A 121 7.02 5.24 -10.51
CA ALA A 121 6.57 5.72 -9.19
C ALA A 121 7.27 4.99 -8.04
N ILE A 122 7.46 3.66 -8.16
CA ILE A 122 8.19 2.85 -7.18
C ILE A 122 9.64 3.35 -7.06
N HIS A 123 10.34 3.55 -8.19
CA HIS A 123 11.72 4.06 -8.19
C HIS A 123 11.81 5.47 -7.56
N LYS A 124 10.90 6.38 -7.90
CA LYS A 124 10.89 7.75 -7.37
C LYS A 124 10.71 7.79 -5.85
N VAL A 125 9.70 7.08 -5.32
CA VAL A 125 9.45 7.09 -3.88
C VAL A 125 10.56 6.38 -3.11
N ARG A 126 11.13 5.31 -3.67
CA ARG A 126 12.30 4.64 -3.10
C ARG A 126 13.52 5.57 -3.01
N ALA A 127 13.85 6.25 -4.09
CA ALA A 127 14.97 7.18 -4.13
C ALA A 127 14.82 8.25 -3.03
N ARG A 128 13.63 8.81 -2.89
CA ARG A 128 13.35 9.80 -1.86
C ARG A 128 13.44 9.23 -0.44
N ALA A 129 12.96 8.00 -0.21
CA ALA A 129 13.08 7.33 1.09
C ALA A 129 14.53 6.98 1.44
N LEU A 130 15.39 6.71 0.48
CA LEU A 130 16.84 6.55 0.72
C LEU A 130 17.48 7.82 1.27
N GLU A 131 17.08 8.97 0.75
CA GLU A 131 17.60 10.28 1.16
C GLU A 131 17.07 10.68 2.56
N THR A 132 15.76 10.56 2.77
CA THR A 132 15.06 11.16 3.93
C THR A 132 14.69 10.16 5.03
N GLY A 133 14.76 8.88 4.74
CA GLY A 133 14.35 7.79 5.65
C GLY A 133 12.86 7.44 5.58
N ALA A 134 12.01 8.33 5.05
CA ALA A 134 10.56 8.14 4.95
C ALA A 134 9.99 8.94 3.76
N ALA A 135 9.29 8.28 2.86
CA ALA A 135 8.62 8.93 1.73
C ALA A 135 7.36 8.15 1.32
N ILE A 136 6.35 8.87 0.86
CA ILE A 136 5.12 8.27 0.35
C ILE A 136 4.78 8.79 -1.04
N LEU A 137 4.15 7.92 -1.84
CA LEU A 137 3.51 8.35 -3.07
C LEU A 137 2.24 9.11 -2.74
N ALA A 138 2.00 10.24 -3.40
CA ALA A 138 0.84 11.08 -3.16
C ALA A 138 0.40 11.82 -4.43
N GLY A 139 -0.89 12.09 -4.52
CA GLY A 139 -1.48 12.93 -5.56
C GLY A 139 -1.87 14.31 -5.02
N ARG A 140 -1.79 15.36 -5.84
CA ARG A 140 -2.37 16.66 -5.47
C ARG A 140 -3.89 16.59 -5.52
N ALA A 141 -4.56 17.26 -4.60
CA ALA A 141 -6.02 17.35 -4.63
C ALA A 141 -6.47 18.10 -5.91
N ALA A 142 -7.24 17.42 -6.76
CA ALA A 142 -7.79 18.02 -7.98
C ALA A 142 -8.99 18.94 -7.68
N ASP A 143 -9.86 18.50 -6.75
CA ASP A 143 -11.05 19.24 -6.36
C ASP A 143 -10.81 20.17 -5.18
N THR A 144 -11.72 21.15 -5.00
CA THR A 144 -11.72 22.00 -3.81
C THR A 144 -12.13 21.17 -2.57
N VAL A 145 -11.22 21.07 -1.60
CA VAL A 145 -11.46 20.33 -0.35
C VAL A 145 -12.24 21.21 0.63
N LYS A 146 -13.22 20.62 1.32
CA LYS A 146 -13.98 21.24 2.41
C LYS A 146 -13.80 20.40 3.66
N ILE A 147 -13.50 21.08 4.77
CA ILE A 147 -13.51 20.46 6.10
C ILE A 147 -14.85 20.80 6.73
N ALA A 148 -15.60 19.78 7.15
CA ALA A 148 -16.88 19.95 7.81
C ALA A 148 -16.69 20.12 9.32
N LYS A 149 -17.61 20.85 9.95
CA LYS A 149 -17.72 20.89 11.42
C LYS A 149 -18.00 19.49 11.97
N ALA A 150 -17.49 19.21 13.15
CA ALA A 150 -17.73 17.93 13.81
C ALA A 150 -19.24 17.63 13.92
N HIS A 151 -19.63 16.43 13.58
CA HIS A 151 -21.03 15.96 13.59
C HIS A 151 -22.02 16.78 12.76
N SER A 152 -21.54 17.47 11.70
CA SER A 152 -22.35 18.35 10.85
C SER A 152 -21.97 18.18 9.38
N THR A 153 -22.89 18.59 8.48
CA THR A 153 -22.62 18.75 7.05
C THR A 153 -22.28 20.19 6.65
N SER A 154 -22.22 21.11 7.63
CA SER A 154 -21.82 22.50 7.40
C SER A 154 -20.31 22.63 7.27
N VAL A 155 -19.86 23.47 6.34
CA VAL A 155 -18.44 23.74 6.13
C VAL A 155 -17.85 24.49 7.33
N GLU A 156 -16.73 24.01 7.85
CA GLU A 156 -15.91 24.70 8.83
C GLU A 156 -14.85 25.56 8.14
N THR A 157 -14.09 24.94 7.22
CA THR A 157 -13.03 25.64 6.50
C THR A 157 -12.77 25.03 5.12
N SER A 158 -12.08 25.78 4.29
CA SER A 158 -11.62 25.36 2.98
C SER A 158 -10.11 25.57 2.93
N PRO A 159 -9.30 24.51 3.07
CA PRO A 159 -7.85 24.64 3.00
C PRO A 159 -7.39 25.08 1.60
N ASP A 160 -6.23 25.71 1.54
CA ASP A 160 -5.58 25.98 0.26
C ASP A 160 -5.29 24.64 -0.46
N ARG A 161 -5.95 24.45 -1.60
CA ARG A 161 -5.79 23.24 -2.41
C ARG A 161 -4.34 22.97 -2.79
N GLY A 162 -3.51 24.00 -2.97
CA GLY A 162 -2.10 23.86 -3.29
C GLY A 162 -1.29 23.14 -2.22
N LEU A 163 -1.80 23.08 -0.98
CA LEU A 163 -1.16 22.42 0.16
C LEU A 163 -1.79 21.05 0.47
N VAL A 164 -2.86 20.66 -0.25
CA VAL A 164 -3.58 19.42 0.03
C VAL A 164 -3.13 18.31 -0.89
N TRP A 165 -2.71 17.20 -0.28
CA TRP A 165 -2.31 15.99 -0.97
C TRP A 165 -3.15 14.80 -0.51
N THR A 166 -3.37 13.86 -1.41
CA THR A 166 -4.01 12.58 -1.12
C THR A 166 -2.94 11.50 -1.04
N ALA A 167 -2.80 10.88 0.14
CA ALA A 167 -1.83 9.82 0.35
C ALA A 167 -2.18 8.57 -0.45
N GLU A 168 -1.18 8.01 -1.10
CA GLU A 168 -1.25 6.76 -1.84
C GLU A 168 -0.26 5.74 -1.29
N THR A 169 -0.17 4.57 -1.91
CA THR A 169 0.90 3.62 -1.69
C THR A 169 1.58 3.28 -3.03
N PRO A 170 2.90 2.94 -3.03
CA PRO A 170 3.69 2.54 -1.87
C PRO A 170 4.05 3.70 -0.93
N GLN A 171 4.10 3.35 0.37
CA GLN A 171 4.71 4.16 1.41
C GLN A 171 6.02 3.47 1.79
N VAL A 172 7.13 4.16 1.70
CA VAL A 172 8.47 3.57 1.76
C VAL A 172 9.27 4.18 2.90
N PHE A 173 9.83 3.32 3.73
CA PHE A 173 10.51 3.73 4.94
C PHE A 173 11.78 2.91 5.18
N ARG A 174 12.75 3.47 5.90
CA ARG A 174 13.75 2.65 6.57
C ARG A 174 13.04 1.75 7.58
N THR A 175 13.29 0.45 7.53
CA THR A 175 12.59 -0.54 8.35
C THR A 175 12.63 -0.19 9.84
N ALA A 176 13.77 0.25 10.36
CA ALA A 176 13.91 0.64 11.76
C ALA A 176 12.98 1.81 12.15
N ILE A 177 12.77 2.78 11.25
CA ILE A 177 11.92 3.96 11.50
C ILE A 177 10.45 3.52 11.64
N VAL A 178 9.91 2.84 10.64
CA VAL A 178 8.49 2.47 10.62
C VAL A 178 8.17 1.41 11.68
N LEU A 179 9.07 0.46 11.95
CA LEU A 179 8.86 -0.54 13.01
C LEU A 179 8.82 0.12 14.38
N LYS A 180 9.72 1.08 14.67
CA LYS A 180 9.70 1.89 15.91
C LYS A 180 8.39 2.66 16.02
N ALA A 181 7.94 3.29 14.94
CA ALA A 181 6.69 4.06 14.90
C ALA A 181 5.48 3.17 15.22
N TYR A 182 5.36 2.04 14.56
CA TYR A 182 4.24 1.10 14.78
C TYR A 182 4.24 0.49 16.19
N ARG A 183 5.40 0.16 16.75
CA ARG A 183 5.51 -0.27 18.16
C ARG A 183 5.01 0.80 19.13
N LYS A 184 5.37 2.07 18.90
CA LYS A 184 4.93 3.18 19.75
C LYS A 184 3.43 3.44 19.63
N VAL A 185 2.89 3.37 18.41
CA VAL A 185 1.45 3.49 18.15
C VAL A 185 0.67 2.36 18.83
N ALA A 186 1.17 1.13 18.79
CA ALA A 186 0.55 -0.02 19.46
C ALA A 186 0.61 0.10 20.99
N GLU A 187 1.78 0.47 21.55
CA GLU A 187 1.95 0.71 23.00
C GLU A 187 0.92 1.73 23.53
N LEU A 188 0.70 2.82 22.78
CA LEU A 188 -0.21 3.89 23.17
C LEU A 188 -1.66 3.66 22.69
N GLN A 189 -1.96 2.51 22.11
CA GLN A 189 -3.27 2.16 21.53
C GLN A 189 -3.83 3.25 20.60
N ARG A 190 -2.93 3.98 19.91
CA ARG A 190 -3.31 5.06 19.01
C ARG A 190 -3.76 4.51 17.67
N LYS A 191 -4.88 5.03 17.15
CA LYS A 191 -5.32 4.76 15.77
C LYS A 191 -4.61 5.72 14.81
N VAL A 192 -4.12 5.17 13.72
CA VAL A 192 -3.51 5.92 12.60
C VAL A 192 -4.28 5.64 11.31
N THR A 193 -4.25 6.59 10.39
CA THR A 193 -4.99 6.49 9.13
C THR A 193 -4.22 5.73 8.06
N ASP A 194 -2.89 5.87 8.06
CA ASP A 194 -1.96 5.22 7.14
C ASP A 194 -0.57 5.06 7.80
N ASP A 195 0.42 4.59 7.04
CA ASP A 195 1.75 4.27 7.60
C ASP A 195 2.55 5.55 7.85
N SER A 196 2.36 6.59 7.02
CA SER A 196 2.99 7.89 7.21
C SER A 196 2.57 8.54 8.52
N SER A 197 1.28 8.48 8.86
CA SER A 197 0.77 9.09 10.10
C SER A 197 1.31 8.40 11.36
N ALA A 198 1.68 7.12 11.29
CA ALA A 198 2.40 6.46 12.38
C ALA A 198 3.83 6.99 12.54
N VAL A 199 4.51 7.25 11.42
CA VAL A 199 5.88 7.76 11.38
C VAL A 199 5.94 9.23 11.81
N GLU A 200 5.00 10.06 11.34
CA GLU A 200 4.82 11.45 11.78
C GLU A 200 4.56 11.54 13.29
N PHE A 201 3.78 10.62 13.83
CA PHE A 201 3.47 10.60 15.27
C PHE A 201 4.71 10.45 16.17
N VAL A 202 5.77 9.82 15.69
CA VAL A 202 7.05 9.72 16.43
C VAL A 202 8.04 10.83 16.08
N GLY A 203 7.57 11.90 15.40
CA GLY A 203 8.34 13.10 15.10
C GLY A 203 9.30 12.97 13.93
N GLN A 204 9.11 11.99 13.06
CA GLN A 204 9.90 11.82 11.85
C GLN A 204 9.18 12.47 10.66
N ASP A 205 9.89 13.32 9.93
CA ASP A 205 9.39 13.91 8.70
C ASP A 205 9.16 12.85 7.62
N VAL A 206 8.06 12.99 6.88
CA VAL A 206 7.71 12.13 5.74
C VAL A 206 7.68 12.97 4.46
N SER A 207 8.45 12.58 3.46
CA SER A 207 8.49 13.27 2.17
C SER A 207 7.33 12.83 1.26
N LEU A 208 6.67 13.80 0.63
CA LEU A 208 5.68 13.53 -0.42
C LEU A 208 6.38 13.40 -1.78
N VAL A 209 6.04 12.36 -2.53
CA VAL A 209 6.48 12.15 -3.90
C VAL A 209 5.27 12.18 -4.82
N GLU A 210 5.23 13.16 -5.70
CA GLU A 210 4.09 13.33 -6.60
C GLU A 210 3.98 12.14 -7.57
N ASN A 211 2.80 11.55 -7.61
CA ASN A 211 2.47 10.52 -8.58
C ASN A 211 1.87 11.15 -9.84
N PRO A 212 2.57 11.11 -10.98
CA PRO A 212 2.06 11.69 -12.24
C PRO A 212 0.99 10.81 -12.90
N SER A 213 0.82 9.57 -12.43
CA SER A 213 -0.07 8.60 -13.05
C SER A 213 -1.21 8.20 -12.11
N VAL A 214 -2.30 7.70 -12.69
CA VAL A 214 -3.43 7.19 -11.90
C VAL A 214 -3.02 5.89 -11.18
N ASN A 215 -3.18 5.88 -9.84
CA ASN A 215 -2.91 4.73 -8.99
C ASN A 215 -4.14 4.44 -8.10
N LEU A 216 -5.26 4.15 -8.79
CA LEU A 216 -6.57 3.95 -8.18
C LEU A 216 -6.57 2.78 -7.19
N LYS A 217 -7.19 2.99 -6.02
CA LYS A 217 -7.49 1.93 -5.06
C LYS A 217 -8.87 1.33 -5.35
N LEU A 218 -8.92 0.04 -5.65
CA LEU A 218 -10.19 -0.67 -5.89
C LEU A 218 -10.98 -0.79 -4.57
N THR A 219 -12.04 0.00 -4.45
CA THR A 219 -12.89 0.08 -3.26
C THR A 219 -14.37 -0.16 -3.55
N ARG A 220 -14.80 0.08 -4.78
CA ARG A 220 -16.17 -0.05 -5.29
C ARG A 220 -16.16 -0.79 -6.63
N PRO A 221 -17.28 -1.39 -7.06
CA PRO A 221 -17.38 -2.04 -8.37
C PRO A 221 -16.99 -1.15 -9.55
N ALA A 222 -17.37 0.13 -9.52
CA ALA A 222 -17.01 1.09 -10.58
C ALA A 222 -15.50 1.28 -10.74
N ASP A 223 -14.71 1.07 -9.67
CA ASP A 223 -13.25 1.20 -9.74
C ASP A 223 -12.62 0.13 -10.64
N PHE A 224 -13.25 -1.06 -10.77
CA PHE A 224 -12.78 -2.10 -11.70
C PHE A 224 -12.92 -1.64 -13.15
N VAL A 225 -14.07 -1.07 -13.51
CA VAL A 225 -14.32 -0.56 -14.87
C VAL A 225 -13.30 0.51 -15.23
N LEU A 226 -13.05 1.46 -14.30
CA LEU A 226 -12.04 2.49 -14.50
C LEU A 226 -10.63 1.93 -14.62
N ALA A 227 -10.27 0.99 -13.74
CA ALA A 227 -8.95 0.36 -13.77
C ALA A 227 -8.73 -0.43 -15.08
N GLU A 228 -9.73 -1.17 -15.58
CA GLU A 228 -9.65 -1.85 -16.87
C GLU A 228 -9.48 -0.89 -18.04
N ALA A 229 -10.22 0.22 -18.04
CA ALA A 229 -10.08 1.25 -19.07
C ALA A 229 -8.66 1.82 -19.09
N ILE A 230 -8.10 2.12 -17.91
CA ILE A 230 -6.72 2.62 -17.78
C ILE A 230 -5.70 1.58 -18.25
N LEU A 231 -5.87 0.29 -17.88
CA LEU A 231 -4.95 -0.76 -18.30
C LEU A 231 -4.93 -0.99 -19.83
N LYS A 232 -6.05 -0.73 -20.51
CA LYS A 232 -6.12 -0.82 -21.98
C LYS A 232 -5.40 0.31 -22.71
N THR A 233 -5.07 1.40 -22.01
CA THR A 233 -4.36 2.57 -22.58
C THR A 233 -2.87 2.58 -22.24
N ARG A 234 -2.39 1.64 -21.44
CA ARG A 234 -0.98 1.43 -21.08
C ARG A 234 -0.34 0.33 -21.91
#